data_c4efbf5147b8aed1fc790a4bd41869ed
#
_entry.id   c4efbf5147b8aed1fc790a4bd41869ed
#
_cell.length_a   1.000
_cell.length_b   1.000
_cell.length_c   1.000
_cell.angle_alpha   90.00
_cell.angle_beta   90.00
_cell.angle_gamma   90.00
#
_symmetry.space_group_name_H-M   'P 1'
#
loop_
_entity.id
_entity.type
_entity.pdbx_description
1 polymer ?
#
loop_
_entity_poly.entity_id
_entity_poly.type
_entity_poly.pdbx_seq_one_letter_code
_entity_poly.pdbx_strand_id
1 'polypeptide(L)'
;LEQCDFVLSYSRYGNSKNNAIYRIKDFYTLFYYKYVQGKDTKDALRWTHLSSTPQVMSWQGFSFELLCLLHLDEIKKSLGIDRILNDASAWRSKQTEQNTQIDLVIERADRNINLCEMKFSTAMYAIDKDYEQKLRERMSIFQAETECKCRPMPSLRRDRILQICIPHPR
;
A
#
# COMPACT_ATOMS: atom_id res chain seq x y z
N LEU A 1 13.83 9.76 15.84
CA LEU A 1 12.42 9.72 15.48
C LEU A 1 11.90 8.29 15.38
N GLU A 2 12.70 7.36 14.83
CA GLU A 2 12.35 5.92 14.77
C GLU A 2 12.24 5.32 16.19
N GLN A 3 13.23 5.59 17.06
CA GLN A 3 13.24 5.15 18.46
C GLN A 3 12.06 5.69 19.29
N CYS A 4 11.48 6.82 18.89
CA CYS A 4 10.31 7.41 19.54
C CYS A 4 8.99 6.93 18.92
N ASP A 5 9.03 5.93 18.05
CA ASP A 5 7.86 5.37 17.35
C ASP A 5 7.05 6.38 16.52
N PHE A 6 7.68 7.48 16.11
CA PHE A 6 7.04 8.53 15.34
C PHE A 6 7.12 8.31 13.83
N VAL A 7 8.09 7.49 13.40
CA VAL A 7 8.38 7.21 12.00
C VAL A 7 8.39 5.71 11.77
N LEU A 8 7.68 5.27 10.73
CA LEU A 8 7.77 3.94 10.16
C LEU A 8 8.90 3.90 9.15
N SER A 9 9.81 2.93 9.26
CA SER A 9 10.77 2.63 8.20
C SER A 9 10.46 1.27 7.56
N TYR A 10 10.60 1.19 6.24
CA TYR A 10 10.46 -0.05 5.48
C TYR A 10 11.35 -0.03 4.24
N SER A 11 11.71 -1.22 3.76
CA SER A 11 12.65 -1.37 2.65
C SER A 11 11.97 -1.25 1.29
N ARG A 12 12.80 -1.00 0.26
CA ARG A 12 12.41 -1.21 -1.14
C ARG A 12 12.86 -2.61 -1.57
N TYR A 13 12.01 -3.31 -2.29
CA TYR A 13 12.33 -4.62 -2.84
C TYR A 13 13.61 -4.57 -3.69
N GLY A 14 14.49 -5.55 -3.47
CA GLY A 14 15.75 -5.65 -4.19
C GLY A 14 16.84 -4.64 -3.81
N ASN A 15 16.63 -3.81 -2.79
CA ASN A 15 17.64 -2.88 -2.29
C ASN A 15 18.23 -3.34 -0.96
N SER A 16 19.55 -3.14 -0.81
CA SER A 16 20.25 -3.34 0.46
C SER A 16 19.79 -2.33 1.52
N LYS A 17 20.08 -2.63 2.79
CA LYS A 17 19.65 -1.93 4.02
C LYS A 17 19.78 -0.40 4.03
N ASN A 18 20.47 0.22 3.08
CA ASN A 18 20.77 1.66 3.06
C ASN A 18 19.71 2.54 2.38
N ASN A 19 18.63 1.97 1.84
CA ASN A 19 17.56 2.69 1.12
C ASN A 19 16.19 2.51 1.76
N ALA A 20 16.11 2.71 3.08
CA ALA A 20 14.83 2.69 3.78
C ALA A 20 13.93 3.86 3.35
N ILE A 21 12.64 3.58 3.24
CA ILE A 21 11.60 4.60 3.09
C ILE A 21 11.10 4.94 4.48
N TYR A 22 10.99 6.23 4.78
CA TYR A 22 10.49 6.72 6.06
C TYR A 22 9.14 7.39 5.87
N ARG A 23 8.16 7.05 6.71
CA ARG A 23 6.85 7.69 6.76
C ARG A 23 6.51 8.08 8.20
N ILE A 24 5.93 9.24 8.40
CA ILE A 24 5.34 9.64 9.69
C ILE A 24 4.16 8.70 9.97
N LYS A 25 4.14 8.12 11.18
CA LYS A 25 3.09 7.17 11.61
C LYS A 25 1.85 7.87 12.15
N ASP A 26 2.02 9.08 12.70
CA ASP A 26 0.94 9.81 13.36
C ASP A 26 -0.01 10.46 12.35
N PHE A 27 -1.21 9.92 12.24
CA PHE A 27 -2.25 10.42 11.35
C PHE A 27 -2.72 11.82 11.72
N TYR A 28 -2.72 12.18 13.01
CA TYR A 28 -3.10 13.52 13.44
C TYR A 28 -2.09 14.56 12.93
N THR A 29 -0.81 14.30 13.09
CA THR A 29 0.25 15.17 12.54
C THR A 29 0.11 15.34 11.03
N LEU A 30 -0.10 14.25 10.29
CA LEU A 30 -0.32 14.30 8.83
C LEU A 30 -1.57 15.12 8.46
N PHE A 31 -2.65 14.94 9.20
CA PHE A 31 -3.89 15.70 9.01
C PHE A 31 -3.70 17.18 9.36
N TYR A 32 -3.07 17.47 10.50
CA TYR A 32 -2.84 18.83 10.98
C TYR A 32 -2.06 19.66 9.96
N TYR A 33 -0.91 19.17 9.50
CA TYR A 33 -0.08 19.89 8.53
C TYR A 33 -0.79 20.07 7.18
N LYS A 34 -1.61 19.14 6.78
CA LYS A 34 -2.28 19.22 5.47
C LYS A 34 -3.52 20.09 5.49
N TYR A 35 -4.30 20.05 6.55
CA TYR A 35 -5.65 20.63 6.56
C TYR A 35 -5.90 21.68 7.63
N VAL A 36 -5.06 21.79 8.64
CA VAL A 36 -5.27 22.71 9.77
C VAL A 36 -4.23 23.83 9.78
N GLN A 37 -2.94 23.51 9.75
CA GLN A 37 -1.88 24.50 9.87
C GLN A 37 -1.98 25.57 8.78
N GLY A 38 -1.95 26.86 9.19
CA GLY A 38 -1.99 28.00 8.28
C GLY A 38 -3.32 28.18 7.53
N LYS A 39 -4.36 27.45 7.94
CA LYS A 39 -5.70 27.52 7.35
C LYS A 39 -6.65 28.26 8.30
N ASP A 40 -6.31 29.49 8.61
CA ASP A 40 -7.22 30.33 9.40
C ASP A 40 -8.51 30.58 8.62
N THR A 41 -9.60 29.98 9.09
CA THR A 41 -10.93 30.09 8.48
C THR A 41 -11.98 30.16 9.57
N LYS A 42 -12.94 31.06 9.38
CA LYS A 42 -14.12 31.16 10.23
C LYS A 42 -15.25 30.18 9.83
N ASP A 43 -15.02 29.39 8.80
CA ASP A 43 -15.99 28.39 8.31
C ASP A 43 -16.02 27.17 9.24
N ALA A 44 -17.02 27.11 10.11
CA ALA A 44 -17.24 25.98 11.00
C ALA A 44 -17.56 24.65 10.26
N LEU A 45 -18.04 24.73 9.01
CA LEU A 45 -18.39 23.58 8.18
C LEU A 45 -17.29 23.21 7.18
N ARG A 46 -16.13 23.83 7.30
CA ARG A 46 -15.02 23.62 6.35
C ARG A 46 -14.70 22.17 6.09
N TRP A 47 -14.63 21.34 7.14
CA TRP A 47 -14.33 19.91 6.95
C TRP A 47 -15.42 19.20 6.15
N THR A 48 -16.69 19.51 6.41
CA THR A 48 -17.82 18.95 5.67
C THR A 48 -17.72 19.30 4.18
N HIS A 49 -17.35 20.55 3.85
CA HIS A 49 -17.16 20.98 2.47
C HIS A 49 -15.95 20.32 1.79
N LEU A 50 -14.89 20.03 2.55
CA LEU A 50 -13.68 19.42 2.01
C LEU A 50 -13.77 17.90 1.90
N SER A 51 -14.54 17.23 2.75
CA SER A 51 -14.54 15.77 2.95
C SER A 51 -14.82 14.96 1.69
N SER A 52 -15.59 15.52 0.74
CA SER A 52 -15.91 14.89 -0.54
C SER A 52 -15.03 15.35 -1.71
N THR A 53 -14.00 16.16 -1.45
CA THR A 53 -13.11 16.62 -2.51
C THR A 53 -12.11 15.54 -2.95
N PRO A 54 -11.68 15.56 -4.23
CA PRO A 54 -10.65 14.62 -4.72
C PRO A 54 -9.35 14.67 -3.90
N GLN A 55 -9.01 15.83 -3.34
CA GLN A 55 -7.85 15.99 -2.48
C GLN A 55 -7.94 15.16 -1.20
N VAL A 56 -9.11 15.17 -0.55
CA VAL A 56 -9.34 14.39 0.67
C VAL A 56 -9.43 12.90 0.33
N MET A 57 -10.09 12.53 -0.76
CA MET A 57 -10.13 11.14 -1.23
C MET A 57 -8.72 10.58 -1.51
N SER A 58 -7.86 11.36 -2.17
CA SER A 58 -6.46 10.97 -2.39
C SER A 58 -5.69 10.82 -1.06
N TRP A 59 -5.90 11.73 -0.11
CA TRP A 59 -5.28 11.66 1.21
C TRP A 59 -5.75 10.44 2.02
N GLN A 60 -7.02 10.09 1.92
CA GLN A 60 -7.58 8.87 2.52
C GLN A 60 -6.92 7.62 1.94
N GLY A 61 -6.68 7.59 0.63
CA GLY A 61 -5.93 6.50 -0.01
C GLY A 61 -4.53 6.33 0.59
N PHE A 62 -3.74 7.39 0.67
CA PHE A 62 -2.40 7.37 1.27
C PHE A 62 -2.41 7.01 2.76
N SER A 63 -3.42 7.50 3.50
CA SER A 63 -3.58 7.16 4.91
C SER A 63 -3.95 5.69 5.10
N PHE A 64 -4.76 5.14 4.20
CA PHE A 64 -5.12 3.73 4.21
C PHE A 64 -3.92 2.82 3.91
N GLU A 65 -3.07 3.17 2.94
CA GLU A 65 -1.81 2.46 2.69
C GLU A 65 -0.93 2.43 3.94
N LEU A 66 -0.79 3.58 4.62
CA LEU A 66 -0.04 3.67 5.88
C LEU A 66 -0.65 2.80 6.97
N LEU A 67 -1.99 2.82 7.11
CA LEU A 67 -2.71 1.98 8.07
C LEU A 67 -2.43 0.50 7.81
N CYS A 68 -2.48 0.05 6.56
CA CYS A 68 -2.16 -1.33 6.20
C CYS A 68 -0.72 -1.70 6.57
N LEU A 69 0.24 -0.81 6.33
CA LEU A 69 1.65 -1.05 6.68
C LEU A 69 1.87 -1.12 8.20
N LEU A 70 1.09 -0.36 8.99
CA LEU A 70 1.14 -0.43 10.46
C LEU A 70 0.51 -1.72 11.01
N HIS A 71 -0.40 -2.34 10.25
CA HIS A 71 -1.10 -3.59 10.60
C HIS A 71 -0.64 -4.79 9.76
N LEU A 72 0.65 -4.80 9.41
CA LEU A 72 1.21 -5.81 8.54
C LEU A 72 1.13 -7.22 9.11
N ASP A 73 1.26 -7.37 10.43
CA ASP A 73 1.18 -8.67 11.10
C ASP A 73 -0.24 -9.25 11.06
N GLU A 74 -1.27 -8.41 11.17
CA GLU A 74 -2.67 -8.80 11.01
C GLU A 74 -2.97 -9.24 9.58
N ILE A 75 -2.39 -8.54 8.60
CA ILE A 75 -2.48 -8.92 7.18
C ILE A 75 -1.84 -10.29 6.96
N LYS A 76 -0.64 -10.52 7.48
CA LYS A 76 0.05 -11.81 7.37
C LYS A 76 -0.74 -12.95 8.02
N LYS A 77 -1.34 -12.71 9.19
CA LYS A 77 -2.24 -13.68 9.84
C LYS A 77 -3.46 -14.00 8.99
N SER A 78 -4.10 -12.97 8.43
CA SER A 78 -5.25 -13.15 7.55
C SER A 78 -4.92 -13.96 6.30
N LEU A 79 -3.69 -13.85 5.80
CA LEU A 79 -3.17 -14.61 4.68
C LEU A 79 -2.72 -16.03 5.06
N GLY A 80 -2.66 -16.36 6.35
CA GLY A 80 -2.12 -17.63 6.84
C GLY A 80 -0.62 -17.80 6.61
N ILE A 81 0.13 -16.69 6.54
CA ILE A 81 1.58 -16.68 6.28
C ILE A 81 2.42 -16.13 7.44
N ASP A 82 1.79 -15.85 8.57
CA ASP A 82 2.43 -15.32 9.78
C ASP A 82 3.52 -16.22 10.36
N ARG A 83 3.40 -17.53 10.11
CA ARG A 83 4.38 -18.54 10.57
C ARG A 83 5.50 -18.82 9.58
N ILE A 84 5.48 -18.21 8.40
CA ILE A 84 6.50 -18.36 7.38
C ILE A 84 7.44 -17.17 7.48
N LEU A 85 8.74 -17.42 7.61
CA LEU A 85 9.73 -16.34 7.55
C LEU A 85 9.53 -15.54 6.26
N ASN A 86 9.39 -14.25 6.41
CA ASN A 86 9.10 -13.38 5.29
C ASN A 86 9.74 -11.99 5.48
N ASP A 87 9.92 -11.28 4.38
CA ASP A 87 10.33 -9.89 4.34
C ASP A 87 9.29 -9.07 3.58
N ALA A 88 8.98 -7.88 4.09
CA ALA A 88 7.97 -6.99 3.54
C ALA A 88 8.62 -5.70 3.02
N SER A 89 8.29 -5.34 1.80
CA SER A 89 8.89 -4.20 1.12
C SER A 89 7.90 -3.55 0.16
N ALA A 90 8.19 -2.33 -0.30
CA ALA A 90 7.48 -1.72 -1.42
C ALA A 90 8.33 -1.85 -2.69
N TRP A 91 7.66 -1.86 -3.84
CA TRP A 91 8.37 -1.88 -5.12
C TRP A 91 7.88 -0.79 -6.07
N ARG A 92 8.82 -0.22 -6.81
CA ARG A 92 8.55 0.73 -7.89
C ARG A 92 9.46 0.43 -9.06
N SER A 93 8.91 0.38 -10.28
CA SER A 93 9.67 0.24 -11.52
C SER A 93 10.69 1.36 -11.69
N LYS A 94 11.86 0.99 -12.19
CA LYS A 94 12.93 1.93 -12.58
C LYS A 94 12.96 2.19 -14.09
N GLN A 95 12.31 1.36 -14.87
CA GLN A 95 12.45 1.33 -16.33
C GLN A 95 11.21 1.87 -17.07
N THR A 96 10.06 1.93 -16.41
CA THR A 96 8.84 2.37 -17.06
C THR A 96 8.54 3.84 -16.77
N GLU A 97 8.25 4.63 -17.80
CA GLU A 97 7.77 6.01 -17.69
C GLU A 97 6.41 6.10 -16.94
N GLN A 98 5.68 5.00 -16.86
CA GLN A 98 4.34 4.92 -16.26
C GLN A 98 4.33 4.84 -14.73
N ASN A 99 5.44 5.08 -14.02
CA ASN A 99 5.52 5.05 -12.56
C ASN A 99 4.85 3.81 -11.92
N THR A 100 5.02 2.64 -12.53
CA THR A 100 4.45 1.39 -12.04
C THR A 100 4.98 1.06 -10.65
N GLN A 101 4.09 0.81 -9.71
CA GLN A 101 4.44 0.47 -8.32
C GLN A 101 3.55 -0.65 -7.79
N ILE A 102 4.06 -1.33 -6.77
CA ILE A 102 3.33 -2.30 -5.94
C ILE A 102 3.45 -1.84 -4.50
N ASP A 103 2.32 -1.67 -3.83
CA ASP A 103 2.26 -1.05 -2.51
C ASP A 103 2.94 -1.91 -1.45
N LEU A 104 2.77 -3.25 -1.54
CA LEU A 104 3.39 -4.19 -0.63
C LEU A 104 3.77 -5.49 -1.35
N VAL A 105 5.04 -5.85 -1.21
CA VAL A 105 5.61 -7.13 -1.66
C VAL A 105 6.03 -7.90 -0.43
N ILE A 106 5.51 -9.11 -0.23
CA ILE A 106 5.91 -10.00 0.85
C ILE A 106 6.67 -11.18 0.24
N GLU A 107 7.98 -11.18 0.40
CA GLU A 107 8.85 -12.27 -0.01
C GLU A 107 8.92 -13.31 1.10
N ARG A 108 8.67 -14.57 0.76
CA ARG A 108 8.54 -15.67 1.72
C ARG A 108 9.67 -16.69 1.56
N ALA A 109 10.13 -17.26 2.67
CA ALA A 109 11.16 -18.29 2.68
C ALA A 109 10.77 -19.59 1.93
N ASP A 110 9.47 -19.82 1.72
CA ASP A 110 8.96 -20.93 0.92
C ASP A 110 9.00 -20.69 -0.60
N ARG A 111 9.74 -19.67 -1.05
CA ARG A 111 9.93 -19.26 -2.44
C ARG A 111 8.66 -18.76 -3.13
N ASN A 112 7.71 -18.26 -2.37
CA ASN A 112 6.54 -17.56 -2.87
C ASN A 112 6.65 -16.07 -2.60
N ILE A 113 6.03 -15.27 -3.47
CA ILE A 113 5.88 -13.82 -3.27
C ILE A 113 4.40 -13.48 -3.32
N ASN A 114 3.94 -12.72 -2.31
CA ASN A 114 2.63 -12.11 -2.33
C ASN A 114 2.78 -10.65 -2.80
N LEU A 115 2.09 -10.29 -3.87
CA LEU A 115 1.96 -8.92 -4.34
C LEU A 115 0.62 -8.39 -3.86
N CYS A 116 0.65 -7.31 -3.09
CA CYS A 116 -0.54 -6.75 -2.46
C CYS A 116 -0.78 -5.34 -2.99
N GLU A 117 -2.02 -5.07 -3.37
CA GLU A 117 -2.52 -3.74 -3.72
C GLU A 117 -3.44 -3.27 -2.62
N MET A 118 -3.24 -2.05 -2.14
CA MET A 118 -4.01 -1.45 -1.07
C MET A 118 -4.97 -0.41 -1.65
N LYS A 119 -6.28 -0.65 -1.54
CA LYS A 119 -7.28 0.25 -2.13
C LYS A 119 -8.27 0.71 -1.09
N PHE A 120 -8.28 2.02 -0.82
CA PHE A 120 -9.34 2.64 -0.04
C PHE A 120 -10.62 2.75 -0.87
N SER A 121 -11.73 2.30 -0.31
CA SER A 121 -13.05 2.43 -0.93
C SER A 121 -14.11 2.71 0.14
N THR A 122 -15.04 3.59 -0.16
CA THR A 122 -16.21 3.89 0.69
C THR A 122 -17.35 2.91 0.49
N ALA A 123 -17.23 1.99 -0.48
CA ALA A 123 -18.20 0.94 -0.78
C ALA A 123 -17.47 -0.39 -1.00
N MET A 124 -18.24 -1.48 -1.11
CA MET A 124 -17.68 -2.76 -1.50
C MET A 124 -17.02 -2.61 -2.89
N TYR A 125 -15.72 -2.84 -2.94
CA TYR A 125 -14.96 -2.71 -4.18
C TYR A 125 -14.89 -4.04 -4.90
N ALA A 126 -15.35 -4.08 -6.14
CA ALA A 126 -15.21 -5.23 -7.03
C ALA A 126 -14.11 -4.95 -8.06
N ILE A 127 -13.22 -5.91 -8.24
CA ILE A 127 -12.22 -5.82 -9.31
C ILE A 127 -12.93 -6.05 -10.64
N ASP A 128 -12.97 -5.03 -11.48
CA ASP A 128 -13.42 -5.15 -12.86
C ASP A 128 -12.31 -5.71 -13.77
N LYS A 129 -12.64 -6.02 -15.01
CA LYS A 129 -11.71 -6.62 -15.97
C LYS A 129 -10.54 -5.70 -16.32
N ASP A 130 -10.79 -4.40 -16.42
CA ASP A 130 -9.78 -3.41 -16.78
C ASP A 130 -8.76 -3.24 -15.66
N TYR A 131 -9.24 -3.24 -14.41
CA TYR A 131 -8.35 -3.17 -13.26
C TYR A 131 -7.57 -4.48 -13.05
N GLU A 132 -8.20 -5.63 -13.28
CA GLU A 132 -7.51 -6.93 -13.28
C GLU A 132 -6.38 -6.95 -14.31
N GLN A 133 -6.62 -6.44 -15.52
CA GLN A 133 -5.58 -6.34 -16.54
C GLN A 133 -4.41 -5.47 -16.10
N LYS A 134 -4.66 -4.30 -15.52
CA LYS A 134 -3.62 -3.41 -14.96
C LYS A 134 -2.79 -4.11 -13.87
N LEU A 135 -3.42 -4.89 -13.00
CA LEU A 135 -2.71 -5.66 -11.98
C LEU A 135 -1.81 -6.74 -12.61
N ARG A 136 -2.27 -7.39 -13.68
CA ARG A 136 -1.46 -8.37 -14.44
C ARG A 136 -0.27 -7.72 -15.12
N GLU A 137 -0.44 -6.55 -15.71
CA GLU A 137 0.63 -5.77 -16.33
C GLU A 137 1.68 -5.38 -15.30
N ARG A 138 1.29 -4.86 -14.13
CA ARG A 138 2.20 -4.53 -13.03
C ARG A 138 3.00 -5.77 -12.57
N MET A 139 2.33 -6.90 -12.43
CA MET A 139 2.97 -8.16 -12.06
C MET A 139 3.98 -8.61 -13.11
N SER A 140 3.66 -8.49 -14.39
CA SER A 140 4.57 -8.82 -15.50
C SER A 140 5.82 -7.93 -15.49
N ILE A 141 5.66 -6.62 -15.27
CA ILE A 141 6.76 -5.66 -15.17
C ILE A 141 7.63 -5.99 -13.96
N PHE A 142 7.01 -6.27 -12.80
CA PHE A 142 7.74 -6.67 -11.60
C PHE A 142 8.60 -7.92 -11.84
N GLN A 143 8.04 -8.95 -12.47
CA GLN A 143 8.77 -10.18 -12.79
C GLN A 143 9.93 -9.92 -13.76
N ALA A 144 9.73 -9.10 -14.77
CA ALA A 144 10.75 -8.78 -15.75
C ALA A 144 11.93 -7.97 -15.16
N GLU A 145 11.63 -7.01 -14.28
CA GLU A 145 12.65 -6.14 -13.69
C GLU A 145 13.40 -6.76 -12.51
N THR A 146 12.80 -7.69 -11.81
CA THR A 146 13.38 -8.24 -10.58
C THR A 146 14.10 -9.58 -10.82
N GLU A 147 14.07 -10.10 -12.06
CA GLU A 147 14.59 -11.45 -12.39
C GLU A 147 14.13 -12.50 -11.36
N CYS A 148 12.96 -12.25 -10.79
CA CYS A 148 12.45 -13.07 -9.71
C CYS A 148 12.36 -14.52 -10.18
N LYS A 149 13.24 -15.38 -9.64
CA LYS A 149 13.25 -16.83 -9.85
C LYS A 149 12.05 -17.53 -9.20
N CYS A 150 11.06 -16.77 -8.81
CA CYS A 150 9.76 -17.29 -8.42
C CYS A 150 9.21 -18.06 -9.61
N ARG A 151 8.97 -19.35 -9.44
CA ARG A 151 8.29 -20.15 -10.46
C ARG A 151 7.10 -19.33 -10.97
N PRO A 152 6.99 -19.11 -12.30
CA PRO A 152 5.77 -18.58 -12.86
C PRO A 152 4.67 -19.56 -12.42
N MET A 153 3.81 -19.10 -11.54
CA MET A 153 2.72 -19.95 -11.10
C MET A 153 1.75 -20.10 -12.28
N PRO A 154 1.54 -21.31 -12.79
CA PRO A 154 0.52 -21.55 -13.78
C PRO A 154 -0.81 -21.23 -13.12
N SER A 155 -1.57 -20.40 -13.78
CA SER A 155 -2.90 -19.89 -13.44
C SER A 155 -2.95 -18.84 -12.33
N LEU A 156 -3.36 -17.67 -12.73
CA LEU A 156 -3.92 -16.62 -11.90
C LEU A 156 -5.20 -17.14 -11.23
N ARG A 157 -5.05 -17.76 -10.09
CA ARG A 157 -6.16 -17.82 -9.15
C ARG A 157 -6.33 -16.41 -8.59
N ARG A 158 -7.56 -15.94 -8.49
CA ARG A 158 -7.95 -14.64 -7.89
C ARG A 158 -7.37 -14.43 -6.49
N ASP A 159 -6.84 -15.46 -5.90
CA ASP A 159 -6.41 -15.60 -4.50
C ASP A 159 -4.98 -15.09 -4.24
N ARG A 160 -4.28 -14.49 -5.21
CA ARG A 160 -2.86 -14.11 -5.07
C ARG A 160 -2.57 -12.63 -5.17
N ILE A 161 -3.50 -11.83 -5.67
CA ILE A 161 -3.48 -10.40 -5.51
C ILE A 161 -4.35 -10.11 -4.31
N LEU A 162 -3.73 -9.76 -3.19
CA LEU A 162 -4.47 -9.36 -2.02
C LEU A 162 -4.92 -7.92 -2.21
N GLN A 163 -6.21 -7.74 -2.37
CA GLN A 163 -6.83 -6.44 -2.26
C GLN A 163 -7.34 -6.26 -0.84
N ILE A 164 -6.78 -5.28 -0.13
CA ILE A 164 -7.24 -4.90 1.20
C ILE A 164 -8.19 -3.71 1.02
N CYS A 165 -9.48 -3.95 1.28
CA CYS A 165 -10.50 -2.91 1.28
C CYS A 165 -11.21 -2.92 2.62
N ILE A 166 -11.40 -1.76 3.21
CA ILE A 166 -12.28 -1.60 4.38
C ILE A 166 -13.52 -0.86 3.89
N PRO A 167 -14.72 -1.50 3.92
CA PRO A 167 -15.95 -0.79 3.63
C PRO A 167 -16.20 0.25 4.72
N HIS A 168 -16.61 1.45 4.32
CA HIS A 168 -17.01 2.50 5.25
C HIS A 168 -18.31 2.05 5.94
N PRO A 169 -18.41 2.08 7.28
CA PRO A 169 -19.69 1.90 7.95
C PRO A 169 -20.64 3.03 7.51
N ARG A 170 -21.86 2.66 7.15
CA ARG A 170 -22.94 3.60 6.84
C ARG A 170 -23.37 4.37 8.08
#